data_942c5179d38e51495cd645ccf70f2e4f
#
_entry.id   942c5179d38e51495cd645ccf70f2e4f
#
_cell.length_a   1.000
_cell.length_b   1.000
_cell.length_c   1.000
_cell.angle_alpha   90.00
_cell.angle_beta   90.00
_cell.angle_gamma   90.00
#
_symmetry.space_group_name_H-M   'P 1'
#
loop_
_entity.id
_entity.type
_entity.pdbx_description
1 polymer ?
#
loop_
_entity_poly.entity_id
_entity_poly.type
_entity_poly.pdbx_seq_one_letter_code
_entity_poly.pdbx_strand_id
1 'polypeptide(L)'
;MKQGDGLIMVMDKADNSIKYYSKRLMDPITGLAYKDPAPNIFSFNSPEGACPHCKGLGYVSNIDIKKVIPNDKDCIYNGGIVPLGKFKNQMIFWQIDALLQKNNCTLKTPIKDIPGKTLNEILYGTVENIKISKELVHTSSDYFVEFDGVIKYLQTVIDEQDSASSKKWADQFVGTAVCPHCQGLRLNREALSYRLWDKNISELCNMDLSALKDWLLNVESHLDKKQQQIAKDIIKEIIKRIDFLLEVGLDYLSLNRQSATLSGGESQRIRLATQIGSQLVNVLY
;
A
#
# COMPACT_ATOMS: atom_id res chain seq x y z
N MET A 1 15.22 -25.73 -24.72
CA MET A 1 13.86 -25.45 -24.19
C MET A 1 13.41 -26.48 -23.14
N LYS A 2 13.75 -27.76 -23.20
CA LYS A 2 13.35 -28.71 -22.12
C LYS A 2 14.04 -28.44 -20.78
N GLN A 3 15.32 -28.06 -20.77
CA GLN A 3 16.08 -27.77 -19.54
C GLN A 3 15.83 -26.37 -18.95
N GLY A 4 15.36 -25.41 -19.74
CA GLY A 4 15.12 -24.02 -19.33
C GLY A 4 13.64 -23.70 -19.11
N ASP A 5 12.81 -24.68 -18.79
CA ASP A 5 11.36 -24.51 -18.54
C ASP A 5 10.63 -23.66 -19.61
N GLY A 6 11.09 -23.83 -20.86
CA GLY A 6 10.53 -23.13 -22.01
C GLY A 6 11.15 -21.77 -22.34
N LEU A 7 12.13 -21.31 -21.58
CA LEU A 7 12.86 -20.06 -21.81
C LEU A 7 14.24 -20.34 -22.41
N ILE A 8 14.64 -19.54 -23.41
CA ILE A 8 16.00 -19.54 -24.00
C ILE A 8 16.48 -18.10 -24.14
N MET A 9 17.69 -17.87 -23.72
CA MET A 9 18.43 -16.64 -23.95
C MET A 9 19.49 -16.91 -25.01
N VAL A 10 19.52 -16.12 -26.07
CA VAL A 10 20.51 -16.19 -27.15
C VAL A 10 21.29 -14.87 -27.16
N MET A 11 22.58 -14.97 -27.02
CA MET A 11 23.48 -13.82 -27.11
C MET A 11 24.17 -13.84 -28.49
N ASP A 12 24.05 -12.77 -29.24
CA ASP A 12 24.79 -12.58 -30.48
C ASP A 12 26.25 -12.20 -30.12
N LYS A 13 27.20 -12.96 -30.68
CA LYS A 13 28.62 -12.71 -30.43
C LYS A 13 29.19 -11.46 -31.14
N ALA A 14 28.50 -10.96 -32.16
CA ALA A 14 28.98 -9.85 -32.95
C ALA A 14 28.76 -8.49 -32.26
N ASP A 15 27.63 -8.34 -31.57
CA ASP A 15 27.22 -7.09 -30.93
C ASP A 15 26.86 -7.23 -29.43
N ASN A 16 27.01 -8.44 -28.86
CA ASN A 16 26.61 -8.80 -27.50
C ASN A 16 25.12 -8.56 -27.21
N SER A 17 24.28 -8.43 -28.23
CA SER A 17 22.84 -8.29 -28.05
C SER A 17 22.24 -9.57 -27.51
N ILE A 18 21.31 -9.42 -26.55
CA ILE A 18 20.63 -10.54 -25.91
C ILE A 18 19.20 -10.60 -26.43
N LYS A 19 18.81 -11.76 -26.97
CA LYS A 19 17.43 -12.04 -27.39
C LYS A 19 16.84 -13.17 -26.54
N TYR A 20 15.64 -12.95 -26.05
CA TYR A 20 14.91 -13.92 -25.27
C TYR A 20 13.85 -14.61 -26.14
N TYR A 21 13.72 -15.91 -26.02
CA TYR A 21 12.69 -16.73 -26.66
C TYR A 21 12.00 -17.59 -25.62
N SER A 22 10.67 -17.56 -25.61
CA SER A 22 9.87 -18.33 -24.65
C SER A 22 8.72 -19.05 -25.36
N LYS A 23 8.33 -20.20 -24.83
CA LYS A 23 7.06 -20.85 -25.16
C LYS A 23 5.88 -20.27 -24.37
N ARG A 24 6.17 -19.50 -23.31
CA ARG A 24 5.18 -18.81 -22.48
C ARG A 24 5.02 -17.38 -22.97
N LEU A 25 3.96 -16.72 -22.52
CA LEU A 25 3.78 -15.29 -22.73
C LEU A 25 5.00 -14.54 -22.16
N MET A 26 5.68 -13.79 -22.98
CA MET A 26 6.91 -13.10 -22.59
C MET A 26 7.05 -11.79 -23.39
N ASP A 27 7.49 -10.77 -22.71
CA ASP A 27 7.95 -9.54 -23.37
C ASP A 27 9.38 -9.77 -23.91
N PRO A 28 9.59 -9.70 -25.25
CA PRO A 28 10.89 -9.97 -25.85
C PRO A 28 11.94 -8.91 -25.52
N ILE A 29 11.54 -7.72 -25.09
CA ILE A 29 12.43 -6.60 -24.78
C ILE A 29 12.99 -6.74 -23.36
N THR A 30 12.10 -6.99 -22.39
CA THR A 30 12.48 -7.05 -20.97
C THR A 30 12.84 -8.46 -20.51
N GLY A 31 12.49 -9.50 -21.28
CA GLY A 31 12.69 -10.90 -20.92
C GLY A 31 11.74 -11.40 -19.82
N LEU A 32 10.75 -10.58 -19.41
CA LEU A 32 9.75 -10.95 -18.41
C LEU A 32 8.79 -11.99 -18.99
N ALA A 33 8.74 -13.17 -18.37
CA ALA A 33 7.81 -14.23 -18.75
C ALA A 33 6.62 -14.26 -17.80
N TYR A 34 5.42 -14.36 -18.38
CA TYR A 34 4.15 -14.42 -17.67
C TYR A 34 3.60 -15.85 -17.71
N LYS A 35 2.89 -16.24 -16.67
CA LYS A 35 2.15 -17.51 -16.63
C LYS A 35 0.91 -17.40 -17.53
N ASP A 36 0.38 -18.55 -17.95
CA ASP A 36 -0.91 -18.57 -18.60
C ASP A 36 -1.99 -18.03 -17.66
N PRO A 37 -2.89 -17.16 -18.14
CA PRO A 37 -3.89 -16.51 -17.30
C PRO A 37 -4.85 -17.54 -16.70
N ALA A 38 -4.91 -17.59 -15.38
CA ALA A 38 -5.84 -18.39 -14.61
C ALA A 38 -6.64 -17.50 -13.65
N PRO A 39 -7.89 -17.85 -13.28
CA PRO A 39 -8.74 -16.98 -12.48
C PRO A 39 -8.13 -16.51 -11.15
N ASN A 40 -7.32 -17.35 -10.51
CA ASN A 40 -6.63 -17.04 -9.26
C ASN A 40 -5.58 -15.93 -9.37
N ILE A 41 -4.97 -15.73 -10.55
CA ILE A 41 -4.04 -14.61 -10.80
C ILE A 41 -4.74 -13.25 -10.67
N PHE A 42 -6.01 -13.18 -10.98
CA PHE A 42 -6.81 -11.95 -10.93
C PHE A 42 -7.51 -11.71 -9.59
N SER A 43 -7.26 -12.57 -8.60
CA SER A 43 -7.86 -12.46 -7.27
C SER A 43 -6.86 -11.88 -6.26
N PHE A 44 -7.22 -10.76 -5.64
CA PHE A 44 -6.43 -10.20 -4.54
C PHE A 44 -6.49 -11.03 -3.25
N ASN A 45 -7.38 -12.03 -3.17
CA ASN A 45 -7.45 -13.01 -2.08
C ASN A 45 -6.61 -14.26 -2.34
N SER A 46 -6.07 -14.40 -3.55
CA SER A 46 -5.16 -15.49 -3.90
C SER A 46 -3.71 -15.06 -3.74
N PRO A 47 -2.83 -15.87 -3.14
CA PRO A 47 -1.40 -15.59 -3.07
C PRO A 47 -0.74 -15.35 -4.43
N GLU A 48 -1.30 -15.93 -5.49
CA GLU A 48 -0.78 -15.81 -6.86
C GLU A 48 -1.10 -14.49 -7.51
N GLY A 49 -2.24 -13.87 -7.17
CA GLY A 49 -2.68 -12.58 -7.72
C GLY A 49 -2.44 -11.40 -6.80
N ALA A 50 -2.42 -11.63 -5.50
CA ALA A 50 -2.27 -10.57 -4.51
C ALA A 50 -0.92 -9.84 -4.63
N CYS A 51 -0.92 -8.56 -4.37
CA CYS A 51 0.31 -7.80 -4.18
C CYS A 51 1.12 -8.41 -3.02
N PRO A 52 2.37 -8.84 -3.22
CA PRO A 52 3.16 -9.54 -2.19
C PRO A 52 3.46 -8.64 -0.97
N HIS A 53 3.52 -7.32 -1.17
CA HIS A 53 3.83 -6.37 -0.10
C HIS A 53 2.64 -6.15 0.85
N CYS A 54 1.45 -5.86 0.34
CA CYS A 54 0.25 -5.63 1.15
C CYS A 54 -0.67 -6.86 1.24
N LYS A 55 -0.28 -8.00 0.69
CA LYS A 55 -1.06 -9.26 0.69
C LYS A 55 -2.50 -9.07 0.19
N GLY A 56 -2.67 -8.22 -0.83
CA GLY A 56 -3.97 -7.95 -1.44
C GLY A 56 -4.84 -6.92 -0.69
N LEU A 57 -4.36 -6.32 0.38
CA LEU A 57 -5.11 -5.31 1.14
C LEU A 57 -5.22 -3.97 0.40
N GLY A 58 -4.20 -3.59 -0.40
CA GLY A 58 -4.11 -2.29 -1.07
C GLY A 58 -3.53 -1.19 -0.20
N TYR A 59 -3.38 -1.43 1.09
CA TYR A 59 -2.78 -0.51 2.06
C TYR A 59 -1.84 -1.27 3.01
N VAL A 60 -1.00 -0.54 3.68
CA VAL A 60 -0.05 -1.04 4.67
C VAL A 60 -0.19 -0.24 5.96
N SER A 61 0.10 -0.89 7.06
CA SER A 61 0.27 -0.17 8.33
C SER A 61 1.54 0.67 8.25
N ASN A 62 1.44 1.93 8.58
CA ASN A 62 2.56 2.86 8.62
C ASN A 62 2.40 3.78 9.82
N ILE A 63 3.51 4.35 10.29
CA ILE A 63 3.44 5.34 11.36
C ILE A 63 2.87 6.64 10.80
N ASP A 64 1.83 7.14 11.43
CA ASP A 64 1.16 8.37 11.06
C ASP A 64 1.85 9.56 11.74
N ILE A 65 2.54 10.36 10.94
CA ILE A 65 3.27 11.54 11.43
C ILE A 65 2.35 12.53 12.15
N LYS A 66 1.08 12.64 11.76
CA LYS A 66 0.10 13.51 12.44
C LYS A 66 -0.23 13.01 13.85
N LYS A 67 -0.10 11.72 14.12
CA LYS A 67 -0.27 11.16 15.44
C LYS A 67 1.02 11.25 16.25
N VAL A 68 2.18 11.23 15.61
CA VAL A 68 3.49 11.44 16.23
C VAL A 68 3.68 12.89 16.64
N ILE A 69 3.28 13.84 15.78
CA ILE A 69 3.33 15.29 15.99
C ILE A 69 1.93 15.86 15.73
N PRO A 70 1.02 15.79 16.70
CA PRO A 70 -0.35 16.27 16.51
C PRO A 70 -0.46 17.79 16.48
N ASN A 71 0.48 18.51 17.09
CA ASN A 71 0.53 19.96 17.14
C ASN A 71 1.97 20.45 16.93
N ASP A 72 2.25 21.04 15.80
CA ASP A 72 3.57 21.58 15.43
C ASP A 72 3.95 22.88 16.17
N LYS A 73 3.00 23.50 16.88
CA LYS A 73 3.27 24.65 17.75
C LYS A 73 3.92 24.26 19.08
N ASP A 74 3.83 23.00 19.46
CA ASP A 74 4.47 22.48 20.65
C ASP A 74 5.98 22.26 20.41
N CYS A 75 6.75 22.23 21.50
CA CYS A 75 8.18 21.94 21.43
C CYS A 75 8.47 20.50 21.91
N ILE A 76 9.61 19.98 21.50
CA ILE A 76 10.04 18.61 21.86
C ILE A 76 10.20 18.47 23.37
N TYR A 77 10.70 19.51 24.05
CA TYR A 77 10.84 19.54 25.51
C TYR A 77 9.53 19.26 26.26
N ASN A 78 8.41 19.79 25.76
CA ASN A 78 7.09 19.64 26.38
C ASN A 78 6.33 18.39 25.89
N GLY A 79 6.93 17.57 25.02
CA GLY A 79 6.31 16.36 24.49
C GLY A 79 5.64 16.56 23.11
N GLY A 80 6.07 17.55 22.34
CA GLY A 80 5.56 17.80 20.98
C GLY A 80 5.77 16.61 20.03
N ILE A 81 6.74 15.72 20.34
CA ILE A 81 6.85 14.37 19.73
C ILE A 81 6.25 13.40 20.74
N VAL A 82 4.98 13.07 20.58
CA VAL A 82 4.18 12.30 21.54
C VAL A 82 4.81 10.97 21.97
N PRO A 83 5.40 10.17 21.09
CA PRO A 83 6.05 8.92 21.44
C PRO A 83 7.22 9.07 22.43
N LEU A 84 7.92 10.19 22.40
CA LEU A 84 9.03 10.44 23.32
C LEU A 84 8.54 10.96 24.68
N GLY A 85 7.34 11.53 24.72
CA GLY A 85 6.81 12.21 25.88
C GLY A 85 7.57 13.52 26.22
N LYS A 86 7.42 14.00 27.45
CA LYS A 86 8.17 15.17 27.94
C LYS A 86 9.65 14.83 28.09
N PHE A 87 10.48 15.85 28.02
CA PHE A 87 11.93 15.74 28.17
C PHE A 87 12.31 14.85 29.38
N LYS A 88 13.21 13.92 29.12
CA LYS A 88 13.87 13.08 30.10
C LYS A 88 15.36 13.11 29.82
N ASN A 89 16.17 12.95 30.86
CA ASN A 89 17.63 12.89 30.71
C ASN A 89 18.05 11.51 30.14
N GLN A 90 17.78 11.29 28.86
CA GLN A 90 18.02 10.03 28.11
C GLN A 90 18.76 10.30 26.81
N MET A 91 19.49 9.30 26.32
CA MET A 91 20.32 9.37 25.12
C MET A 91 19.57 9.95 23.90
N ILE A 92 18.33 9.55 23.67
CA ILE A 92 17.56 9.99 22.52
C ILE A 92 17.35 11.53 22.52
N PHE A 93 17.12 12.13 23.68
CA PHE A 93 16.98 13.59 23.78
C PHE A 93 18.31 14.31 23.57
N TRP A 94 19.43 13.74 23.99
CA TRP A 94 20.76 14.30 23.74
C TRP A 94 21.12 14.26 22.25
N GLN A 95 20.77 13.16 21.57
CA GLN A 95 20.96 13.02 20.13
C GLN A 95 20.12 14.06 19.36
N ILE A 96 18.86 14.24 19.73
CA ILE A 96 17.97 15.23 19.13
C ILE A 96 18.49 16.65 19.39
N ASP A 97 18.94 16.95 20.61
CA ASP A 97 19.48 18.28 20.96
C ASP A 97 20.74 18.58 20.14
N ALA A 98 21.63 17.62 19.96
CA ALA A 98 22.81 17.76 19.12
C ALA A 98 22.46 18.06 17.64
N LEU A 99 21.39 17.47 17.10
CA LEU A 99 20.88 17.77 15.75
C LEU A 99 20.30 19.18 15.66
N LEU A 100 19.55 19.60 16.68
CA LEU A 100 18.93 20.92 16.73
C LEU A 100 20.00 22.03 16.83
N GLN A 101 21.03 21.82 17.63
CA GLN A 101 22.12 22.79 17.82
C GLN A 101 22.89 23.09 16.54
N LYS A 102 23.03 22.12 15.61
CA LYS A 102 23.61 22.33 14.28
C LYS A 102 22.91 23.43 13.46
N ASN A 103 21.63 23.70 13.78
CA ASN A 103 20.79 24.67 13.08
C ASN A 103 20.33 25.81 14.00
N ASN A 104 21.04 26.07 15.10
CA ASN A 104 20.71 27.11 16.10
C ASN A 104 19.30 26.92 16.71
N CYS A 105 18.79 25.72 16.76
CA CYS A 105 17.54 25.33 17.43
C CYS A 105 17.82 24.65 18.75
N THR A 106 16.81 24.58 19.61
CA THR A 106 16.87 23.89 20.91
C THR A 106 15.65 23.00 21.08
N LEU A 107 15.64 22.13 22.09
CA LEU A 107 14.48 21.30 22.43
C LEU A 107 13.21 22.13 22.77
N LYS A 108 13.37 23.41 23.09
CA LYS A 108 12.27 24.35 23.39
C LYS A 108 11.77 25.11 22.14
N THR A 109 12.43 24.97 21.01
CA THR A 109 11.97 25.56 19.75
C THR A 109 10.68 24.87 19.30
N PRO A 110 9.61 25.60 18.91
CA PRO A 110 8.41 25.00 18.33
C PRO A 110 8.75 24.17 17.10
N ILE A 111 8.10 23.01 16.97
CA ILE A 111 8.42 22.04 15.89
C ILE A 111 8.27 22.69 14.50
N LYS A 112 7.27 23.54 14.31
CA LYS A 112 7.05 24.29 13.06
C LYS A 112 8.22 25.19 12.64
N ASP A 113 9.01 25.66 13.61
CA ASP A 113 10.13 26.56 13.40
C ASP A 113 11.47 25.81 13.21
N ILE A 114 11.45 24.49 13.34
CA ILE A 114 12.61 23.62 13.08
C ILE A 114 12.77 23.46 11.55
N PRO A 115 13.97 23.63 10.99
CA PRO A 115 14.20 23.39 9.56
C PRO A 115 13.76 21.98 9.13
N GLY A 116 13.04 21.87 8.00
CA GLY A 116 12.47 20.60 7.55
C GLY A 116 13.51 19.47 7.38
N LYS A 117 14.74 19.79 7.00
CA LYS A 117 15.83 18.81 6.94
C LYS A 117 16.13 18.24 8.31
N THR A 118 16.29 19.08 9.32
CA THR A 118 16.57 18.68 10.71
C THR A 118 15.40 17.89 11.31
N LEU A 119 14.16 18.29 11.02
CA LEU A 119 12.98 17.55 11.45
C LEU A 119 12.93 16.16 10.81
N ASN A 120 13.27 16.03 9.53
CA ASN A 120 13.39 14.74 8.86
C ASN A 120 14.49 13.87 9.48
N GLU A 121 15.65 14.46 9.80
CA GLU A 121 16.73 13.74 10.50
C GLU A 121 16.28 13.25 11.88
N ILE A 122 15.50 14.05 12.62
CA ILE A 122 14.92 13.64 13.91
C ILE A 122 13.92 12.49 13.73
N LEU A 123 13.08 12.53 12.70
CA LEU A 123 12.06 11.51 12.47
C LEU A 123 12.63 10.22 11.90
N TYR A 124 13.49 10.29 10.90
CA TYR A 124 13.92 9.14 10.08
C TYR A 124 15.38 8.73 10.31
N GLY A 125 16.12 9.47 11.15
CA GLY A 125 17.53 9.19 11.42
C GLY A 125 18.51 9.92 10.50
N THR A 126 19.80 9.74 10.79
CA THR A 126 20.90 10.35 10.06
C THR A 126 21.77 9.29 9.42
N VAL A 127 22.37 9.61 8.28
CA VAL A 127 23.40 8.75 7.63
C VAL A 127 24.76 8.94 8.33
N GLU A 128 24.99 10.13 8.89
CA GLU A 128 26.25 10.47 9.57
C GLU A 128 26.11 10.32 11.08
N ASN A 129 27.19 9.92 11.73
CA ASN A 129 27.25 9.86 13.18
C ASN A 129 27.07 11.24 13.82
N ILE A 130 26.27 11.29 14.87
CA ILE A 130 26.04 12.50 15.64
C ILE A 130 27.08 12.60 16.73
N LYS A 131 27.73 13.78 16.82
CA LYS A 131 28.63 14.10 17.90
C LYS A 131 27.83 14.58 19.13
N ILE A 132 27.91 13.84 20.23
CA ILE A 132 27.35 14.23 21.51
C ILE A 132 28.49 14.77 22.38
N SER A 133 28.28 15.97 22.93
CA SER A 133 29.33 16.60 23.75
C SER A 133 29.57 15.80 25.04
N LYS A 134 30.84 15.73 25.45
CA LYS A 134 31.30 15.06 26.70
C LYS A 134 30.59 15.54 27.97
N GLU A 135 30.14 16.80 27.98
CA GLU A 135 29.48 17.43 29.11
C GLU A 135 28.10 16.80 29.40
N LEU A 136 27.39 16.34 28.35
CA LEU A 136 26.08 15.70 28.49
C LEU A 136 26.18 14.25 28.97
N VAL A 137 27.26 13.56 28.61
CA VAL A 137 27.44 12.12 28.88
C VAL A 137 28.35 11.88 30.07
N HIS A 138 28.90 12.94 30.70
CA HIS A 138 29.85 12.85 31.81
C HIS A 138 31.07 11.95 31.52
N THR A 139 31.61 12.00 30.32
CA THR A 139 32.75 11.21 29.84
C THR A 139 33.95 12.11 29.58
N SER A 140 35.14 11.50 29.42
CA SER A 140 36.37 12.22 29.14
C SER A 140 36.56 12.63 27.68
N SER A 141 35.71 12.10 26.74
CA SER A 141 35.79 12.33 25.31
C SER A 141 34.43 12.47 24.67
N ASP A 142 34.40 13.15 23.50
CA ASP A 142 33.20 13.26 22.68
C ASP A 142 32.75 11.87 22.17
N TYR A 143 31.45 11.67 22.12
CA TYR A 143 30.85 10.41 21.70
C TYR A 143 30.21 10.57 20.31
N PHE A 144 30.50 9.62 19.43
CA PHE A 144 29.87 9.57 18.10
C PHE A 144 28.91 8.39 18.04
N VAL A 145 27.65 8.66 17.73
CA VAL A 145 26.57 7.66 17.75
C VAL A 145 25.75 7.77 16.48
N GLU A 146 25.32 6.64 15.97
CA GLU A 146 24.27 6.57 14.95
C GLU A 146 22.93 6.95 15.58
N PHE A 147 22.12 7.66 14.82
CA PHE A 147 20.76 8.02 15.22
C PHE A 147 19.76 7.49 14.21
N ASP A 148 19.02 6.50 14.61
CA ASP A 148 18.06 5.79 13.78
C ASP A 148 16.74 6.54 13.55
N GLY A 149 16.48 7.59 14.33
CA GLY A 149 15.24 8.38 14.26
C GLY A 149 14.09 7.81 15.09
N VAL A 150 13.13 8.68 15.36
CA VAL A 150 11.95 8.35 16.19
C VAL A 150 11.05 7.30 15.53
N ILE A 151 10.95 7.32 14.20
CA ILE A 151 10.10 6.38 13.46
C ILE A 151 10.63 4.95 13.57
N LYS A 152 11.95 4.76 13.41
CA LYS A 152 12.57 3.44 13.57
C LYS A 152 12.46 2.93 15.00
N TYR A 153 12.64 3.81 15.99
CA TYR A 153 12.40 3.48 17.39
C TYR A 153 10.98 2.94 17.61
N LEU A 154 9.95 3.63 17.07
CA LEU A 154 8.57 3.14 17.15
C LEU A 154 8.38 1.80 16.44
N GLN A 155 9.00 1.62 15.28
CA GLN A 155 8.92 0.39 14.51
C GLN A 155 9.53 -0.79 15.27
N THR A 156 10.67 -0.59 15.91
CA THR A 156 11.31 -1.60 16.78
C THR A 156 10.36 -2.01 17.91
N VAL A 157 9.73 -1.05 18.60
CA VAL A 157 8.75 -1.35 19.66
C VAL A 157 7.53 -2.12 19.13
N ILE A 158 7.09 -1.86 17.90
CA ILE A 158 5.99 -2.61 17.25
C ILE A 158 6.42 -4.04 16.93
N ASP A 159 7.63 -4.22 16.43
CA ASP A 159 8.14 -5.50 15.91
C ASP A 159 8.61 -6.44 17.04
N GLU A 160 9.25 -5.91 18.08
CA GLU A 160 9.81 -6.71 19.19
C GLU A 160 8.76 -7.33 20.13
N GLN A 161 7.51 -6.87 20.10
CA GLN A 161 6.36 -7.43 20.83
C GLN A 161 6.62 -7.77 22.32
N ASP A 162 7.56 -7.08 22.98
CA ASP A 162 8.02 -7.39 24.34
C ASP A 162 6.92 -7.38 25.41
N SER A 163 5.84 -6.62 25.18
CA SER A 163 4.67 -6.64 26.05
C SER A 163 3.40 -6.19 25.33
N ALA A 164 2.25 -6.73 25.77
CA ALA A 164 0.94 -6.32 25.25
C ALA A 164 0.66 -4.82 25.47
N SER A 165 1.23 -4.21 26.51
CA SER A 165 1.09 -2.79 26.82
C SER A 165 1.89 -1.91 25.85
N SER A 166 3.14 -2.30 25.55
CA SER A 166 4.00 -1.59 24.59
C SER A 166 3.40 -1.61 23.19
N LYS A 167 2.87 -2.76 22.76
CA LYS A 167 2.18 -2.88 21.49
C LYS A 167 0.95 -1.98 21.42
N LYS A 168 0.05 -2.05 22.41
CA LYS A 168 -1.15 -1.20 22.46
C LYS A 168 -0.82 0.29 22.47
N TRP A 169 0.30 0.66 23.08
CA TRP A 169 0.78 2.04 23.06
C TRP A 169 1.30 2.43 21.66
N ALA A 170 2.12 1.60 21.03
CA ALA A 170 2.68 1.86 19.71
C ALA A 170 1.59 1.87 18.61
N ASP A 171 0.57 1.02 18.72
CA ASP A 171 -0.58 0.97 17.80
C ASP A 171 -1.35 2.30 17.72
N GLN A 172 -1.26 3.15 18.75
CA GLN A 172 -1.88 4.49 18.72
C GLN A 172 -1.28 5.38 17.64
N PHE A 173 -0.01 5.18 17.29
CA PHE A 173 0.72 5.95 16.28
C PHE A 173 0.63 5.32 14.88
N VAL A 174 0.07 4.12 14.78
CA VAL A 174 -0.12 3.44 13.51
C VAL A 174 -1.33 4.02 12.77
N GLY A 175 -1.15 4.30 11.51
CA GLY A 175 -2.17 4.65 10.54
C GLY A 175 -2.16 3.69 9.36
N THR A 176 -3.05 3.89 8.43
CA THR A 176 -3.07 3.17 7.16
C THR A 176 -2.56 4.08 6.04
N ALA A 177 -1.62 3.60 5.26
CA ALA A 177 -1.13 4.27 4.06
C ALA A 177 -1.39 3.41 2.83
N VAL A 178 -1.58 4.04 1.69
CA VAL A 178 -1.68 3.32 0.41
C VAL A 178 -0.40 2.52 0.19
N CYS A 179 -0.53 1.28 -0.20
CA CYS A 179 0.62 0.43 -0.46
C CYS A 179 1.51 1.03 -1.57
N PRO A 180 2.79 1.31 -1.31
CA PRO A 180 3.67 1.93 -2.29
C PRO A 180 3.97 1.02 -3.48
N HIS A 181 3.85 -0.29 -3.32
CA HIS A 181 4.12 -1.27 -4.37
C HIS A 181 2.99 -1.35 -5.40
N CYS A 182 1.75 -1.52 -4.95
CA CYS A 182 0.60 -1.66 -5.84
C CYS A 182 -0.24 -0.38 -5.95
N GLN A 183 0.12 0.69 -5.24
CA GLN A 183 -0.60 1.98 -5.26
C GLN A 183 -2.12 1.84 -5.04
N GLY A 184 -2.52 0.93 -4.14
CA GLY A 184 -3.92 0.66 -3.85
C GLY A 184 -4.60 -0.36 -4.78
N LEU A 185 -3.94 -0.81 -5.84
CA LEU A 185 -4.51 -1.72 -6.83
C LEU A 185 -4.66 -3.18 -6.36
N ARG A 186 -4.09 -3.53 -5.20
CA ARG A 186 -4.25 -4.81 -4.49
C ARG A 186 -3.61 -6.02 -5.16
N LEU A 187 -3.34 -5.97 -6.46
CA LEU A 187 -2.79 -7.05 -7.27
C LEU A 187 -1.30 -6.88 -7.53
N ASN A 188 -0.64 -7.97 -7.89
CA ASN A 188 0.75 -7.95 -8.30
C ASN A 188 0.92 -7.41 -9.73
N ARG A 189 2.16 -7.14 -10.14
CA ARG A 189 2.47 -6.59 -11.46
C ARG A 189 2.04 -7.50 -12.61
N GLU A 190 2.15 -8.82 -12.43
CA GLU A 190 1.78 -9.80 -13.43
C GLU A 190 0.29 -9.72 -13.74
N ALA A 191 -0.57 -9.78 -12.70
CA ALA A 191 -2.01 -9.64 -12.86
C ALA A 191 -2.43 -8.31 -13.51
N LEU A 192 -1.75 -7.21 -13.18
CA LEU A 192 -2.03 -5.87 -13.73
C LEU A 192 -1.58 -5.71 -15.19
N SER A 193 -0.72 -6.60 -15.68
CA SER A 193 -0.24 -6.56 -17.07
C SER A 193 -1.26 -7.11 -18.07
N TYR A 194 -2.21 -7.94 -17.63
CA TYR A 194 -3.28 -8.43 -18.47
C TYR A 194 -4.34 -7.34 -18.66
N ARG A 195 -4.67 -7.07 -19.93
CA ARG A 195 -5.68 -6.10 -20.31
C ARG A 195 -6.79 -6.74 -21.13
N LEU A 196 -8.00 -6.31 -20.83
CA LEU A 196 -9.15 -6.56 -21.66
C LEU A 196 -9.47 -5.24 -22.36
N TRP A 197 -9.26 -5.17 -23.70
CA TRP A 197 -9.26 -3.95 -24.46
C TRP A 197 -8.26 -2.93 -23.87
N ASP A 198 -8.73 -1.82 -23.27
CA ASP A 198 -7.92 -0.71 -22.77
C ASP A 198 -7.63 -0.77 -21.27
N LYS A 199 -8.30 -1.66 -20.49
CA LYS A 199 -8.25 -1.68 -19.03
C LYS A 199 -7.81 -3.01 -18.45
N ASN A 200 -7.09 -2.94 -17.34
CA ASN A 200 -6.84 -4.09 -16.46
C ASN A 200 -7.97 -4.25 -15.43
N ILE A 201 -7.97 -5.40 -14.73
CA ILE A 201 -9.02 -5.72 -13.76
C ILE A 201 -9.11 -4.71 -12.60
N SER A 202 -7.98 -4.17 -12.13
CA SER A 202 -8.00 -3.19 -11.04
C SER A 202 -8.56 -1.83 -11.49
N GLU A 203 -8.25 -1.42 -12.71
CA GLU A 203 -8.82 -0.21 -13.32
C GLU A 203 -10.35 -0.34 -13.43
N LEU A 204 -10.84 -1.50 -13.86
CA LEU A 204 -12.27 -1.80 -13.90
C LEU A 204 -12.92 -1.80 -12.52
N CYS A 205 -12.28 -2.43 -11.53
CA CYS A 205 -12.79 -2.47 -10.16
C CYS A 205 -12.80 -1.09 -9.46
N ASN A 206 -12.01 -0.13 -9.94
CA ASN A 206 -11.97 1.23 -9.41
C ASN A 206 -13.00 2.17 -10.05
N MET A 207 -13.61 1.78 -11.17
CA MET A 207 -14.70 2.54 -11.77
C MET A 207 -15.93 2.52 -10.87
N ASP A 208 -16.74 3.58 -10.89
CA ASP A 208 -18.08 3.51 -10.35
C ASP A 208 -18.95 2.50 -11.12
N LEU A 209 -19.99 1.97 -10.48
CA LEU A 209 -20.81 0.89 -11.05
C LEU A 209 -21.50 1.31 -12.35
N SER A 210 -21.89 2.59 -12.49
CA SER A 210 -22.51 3.09 -13.72
C SER A 210 -21.52 3.07 -14.88
N ALA A 211 -20.33 3.65 -14.68
CA ALA A 211 -19.28 3.66 -15.68
C ALA A 211 -18.78 2.24 -16.03
N LEU A 212 -18.70 1.35 -15.04
CA LEU A 212 -18.35 -0.05 -15.26
C LEU A 212 -19.38 -0.76 -16.15
N LYS A 213 -20.68 -0.53 -15.90
CA LYS A 213 -21.75 -1.07 -16.74
C LYS A 213 -21.63 -0.58 -18.19
N ASP A 214 -21.46 0.74 -18.38
CA ASP A 214 -21.32 1.33 -19.71
C ASP A 214 -20.09 0.77 -20.46
N TRP A 215 -18.97 0.59 -19.76
CA TRP A 215 -17.78 -0.03 -20.32
C TRP A 215 -18.04 -1.49 -20.74
N LEU A 216 -18.73 -2.29 -19.91
CA LEU A 216 -19.09 -3.68 -20.20
C LEU A 216 -20.02 -3.80 -21.39
N LEU A 217 -20.96 -2.88 -21.57
CA LEU A 217 -21.84 -2.85 -22.75
C LEU A 217 -21.08 -2.56 -24.05
N ASN A 218 -20.00 -1.81 -23.98
CA ASN A 218 -19.21 -1.43 -25.14
C ASN A 218 -18.06 -2.41 -25.45
N VAL A 219 -17.58 -3.19 -24.46
CA VAL A 219 -16.40 -4.04 -24.64
C VAL A 219 -16.58 -5.12 -25.71
N GLU A 220 -17.79 -5.64 -25.91
CA GLU A 220 -18.07 -6.68 -26.90
C GLU A 220 -17.66 -6.27 -28.32
N SER A 221 -17.81 -4.99 -28.68
CA SER A 221 -17.45 -4.47 -30.00
C SER A 221 -15.93 -4.46 -30.26
N HIS A 222 -15.12 -4.58 -29.19
CA HIS A 222 -13.65 -4.56 -29.24
C HIS A 222 -13.04 -5.96 -29.10
N LEU A 223 -13.87 -6.99 -28.96
CA LEU A 223 -13.45 -8.38 -28.87
C LEU A 223 -13.52 -9.08 -30.22
N ASP A 224 -12.63 -10.04 -30.46
CA ASP A 224 -12.75 -10.91 -31.62
C ASP A 224 -13.94 -11.89 -31.49
N LYS A 225 -14.35 -12.53 -32.59
CA LYS A 225 -15.55 -13.41 -32.64
C LYS A 225 -15.48 -14.56 -31.63
N LYS A 226 -14.29 -15.11 -31.37
CA LYS A 226 -14.08 -16.21 -30.41
C LYS A 226 -14.21 -15.68 -28.97
N GLN A 227 -13.61 -14.53 -28.70
CA GLN A 227 -13.68 -13.86 -27.41
C GLN A 227 -15.12 -13.41 -27.10
N GLN A 228 -15.84 -12.86 -28.08
CA GLN A 228 -17.25 -12.49 -27.94
C GLN A 228 -18.11 -13.68 -27.52
N GLN A 229 -17.92 -14.84 -28.19
CA GLN A 229 -18.68 -16.05 -27.87
C GLN A 229 -18.43 -16.54 -26.44
N ILE A 230 -17.18 -16.44 -25.95
CA ILE A 230 -16.83 -16.82 -24.58
C ILE A 230 -17.36 -15.81 -23.58
N ALA A 231 -17.23 -14.52 -23.86
CA ALA A 231 -17.51 -13.44 -22.93
C ALA A 231 -19.00 -13.13 -22.78
N LYS A 232 -19.82 -13.40 -23.78
CA LYS A 232 -21.22 -12.99 -23.87
C LYS A 232 -22.06 -13.34 -22.63
N ASP A 233 -22.04 -14.59 -22.19
CA ASP A 233 -22.85 -15.01 -21.07
C ASP A 233 -22.28 -14.49 -19.74
N ILE A 234 -20.96 -14.37 -19.65
CA ILE A 234 -20.26 -13.82 -18.47
C ILE A 234 -20.59 -12.34 -18.31
N ILE A 235 -20.45 -11.55 -19.38
CA ILE A 235 -20.76 -10.11 -19.37
C ILE A 235 -22.22 -9.88 -19.01
N LYS A 236 -23.15 -10.65 -19.61
CA LYS A 236 -24.58 -10.55 -19.30
C LYS A 236 -24.87 -10.80 -17.81
N GLU A 237 -24.26 -11.81 -17.22
CA GLU A 237 -24.45 -12.11 -15.79
C GLU A 237 -23.83 -11.02 -14.89
N ILE A 238 -22.67 -10.47 -15.25
CA ILE A 238 -22.05 -9.36 -14.53
C ILE A 238 -22.94 -8.12 -14.58
N ILE A 239 -23.43 -7.74 -15.76
CA ILE A 239 -24.32 -6.59 -15.94
C ILE A 239 -25.59 -6.75 -15.10
N LYS A 240 -26.20 -7.93 -15.11
CA LYS A 240 -27.37 -8.21 -14.29
C LYS A 240 -27.11 -7.98 -12.80
N ARG A 241 -25.95 -8.38 -12.28
CA ARG A 241 -25.58 -8.15 -10.87
C ARG A 241 -25.30 -6.68 -10.58
N ILE A 242 -24.69 -5.96 -11.53
CA ILE A 242 -24.52 -4.52 -11.40
C ILE A 242 -25.88 -3.83 -11.37
N ASP A 243 -26.83 -4.22 -12.22
CA ASP A 243 -28.18 -3.63 -12.26
C ASP A 243 -28.87 -3.71 -10.90
N PHE A 244 -28.77 -4.83 -10.19
CA PHE A 244 -29.34 -4.92 -8.82
C PHE A 244 -28.70 -3.92 -7.85
N LEU A 245 -27.39 -3.62 -8.00
CA LEU A 245 -26.74 -2.61 -7.18
C LEU A 245 -27.16 -1.19 -7.57
N LEU A 246 -27.38 -0.93 -8.86
CA LEU A 246 -27.88 0.34 -9.34
C LEU A 246 -29.34 0.60 -8.90
N GLU A 247 -30.21 -0.43 -8.95
CA GLU A 247 -31.60 -0.34 -8.51
C GLU A 247 -31.75 0.05 -7.04
N VAL A 248 -30.79 -0.34 -6.19
CA VAL A 248 -30.77 0.08 -4.77
C VAL A 248 -30.03 1.40 -4.55
N GLY A 249 -29.65 2.12 -5.63
CA GLY A 249 -29.02 3.44 -5.58
C GLY A 249 -27.57 3.43 -5.08
N LEU A 250 -26.76 2.47 -5.57
CA LEU A 250 -25.33 2.34 -5.26
C LEU A 250 -24.44 2.61 -6.49
N ASP A 251 -24.90 3.43 -7.42
CA ASP A 251 -24.26 3.79 -8.68
C ASP A 251 -22.85 4.37 -8.54
N TYR A 252 -22.65 5.12 -7.48
CA TYR A 252 -21.37 5.80 -7.15
C TYR A 252 -20.32 4.91 -6.48
N LEU A 253 -20.67 3.69 -6.06
CA LEU A 253 -19.71 2.77 -5.45
C LEU A 253 -18.81 2.12 -6.50
N SER A 254 -17.60 1.78 -6.09
CA SER A 254 -16.68 0.94 -6.87
C SER A 254 -16.53 -0.43 -6.23
N LEU A 255 -16.21 -1.45 -7.04
CA LEU A 255 -15.97 -2.81 -6.55
C LEU A 255 -14.73 -2.92 -5.65
N ASN A 256 -13.80 -1.97 -5.77
CA ASN A 256 -12.61 -1.91 -4.92
C ASN A 256 -12.85 -1.21 -3.58
N ARG A 257 -14.06 -0.71 -3.32
CA ARG A 257 -14.40 -0.07 -2.05
C ARG A 257 -14.25 -1.04 -0.89
N GLN A 258 -13.48 -0.64 0.12
CA GLN A 258 -13.26 -1.45 1.31
C GLN A 258 -14.55 -1.55 2.15
N SER A 259 -14.92 -2.76 2.55
CA SER A 259 -16.14 -3.00 3.35
C SER A 259 -16.15 -2.23 4.67
N ALA A 260 -14.99 -2.02 5.30
CA ALA A 260 -14.84 -1.24 6.53
C ALA A 260 -15.16 0.26 6.34
N THR A 261 -15.17 0.77 5.10
CA THR A 261 -15.47 2.17 4.79
C THR A 261 -16.92 2.39 4.36
N LEU A 262 -17.71 1.32 4.28
CA LEU A 262 -19.13 1.38 3.94
C LEU A 262 -19.92 1.91 5.13
N SER A 263 -20.87 2.80 4.85
CA SER A 263 -21.89 3.19 5.84
C SER A 263 -22.85 2.04 6.12
N GLY A 264 -23.56 2.10 7.25
CA GLY A 264 -24.58 1.10 7.58
C GLY A 264 -25.65 0.96 6.50
N GLY A 265 -26.10 2.09 5.92
CA GLY A 265 -27.07 2.11 4.84
C GLY A 265 -26.57 1.49 3.53
N GLU A 266 -25.29 1.74 3.16
CA GLU A 266 -24.66 1.09 2.00
C GLU A 266 -24.58 -0.42 2.19
N SER A 267 -24.14 -0.86 3.36
CA SER A 267 -24.06 -2.29 3.70
C SER A 267 -25.43 -2.99 3.64
N GLN A 268 -26.49 -2.34 4.12
CA GLN A 268 -27.86 -2.87 4.01
C GLN A 268 -28.34 -2.96 2.57
N ARG A 269 -28.07 -1.93 1.75
CA ARG A 269 -28.45 -1.92 0.33
C ARG A 269 -27.71 -2.99 -0.46
N ILE A 270 -26.42 -3.22 -0.19
CA ILE A 270 -25.66 -4.32 -0.81
C ILE A 270 -26.28 -5.67 -0.46
N ARG A 271 -26.66 -5.89 0.81
CA ARG A 271 -27.37 -7.13 1.23
C ARG A 271 -28.70 -7.29 0.51
N LEU A 272 -29.49 -6.22 0.40
CA LEU A 272 -30.76 -6.24 -0.32
C LEU A 272 -30.55 -6.60 -1.80
N ALA A 273 -29.61 -5.98 -2.49
CA ALA A 273 -29.27 -6.30 -3.87
C ALA A 273 -28.85 -7.78 -4.03
N THR A 274 -28.10 -8.32 -3.06
CA THR A 274 -27.69 -9.73 -3.06
C THR A 274 -28.90 -10.66 -2.90
N GLN A 275 -29.86 -10.32 -2.05
CA GLN A 275 -31.10 -11.10 -1.88
C GLN A 275 -31.97 -11.08 -3.13
N ILE A 276 -32.17 -9.92 -3.75
CA ILE A 276 -32.90 -9.78 -5.01
C ILE A 276 -32.20 -10.59 -6.11
N GLY A 277 -30.86 -10.49 -6.18
CA GLY A 277 -30.04 -11.16 -7.20
C GLY A 277 -29.99 -12.69 -7.06
N SER A 278 -30.19 -13.23 -5.86
CA SER A 278 -30.17 -14.68 -5.63
C SER A 278 -31.41 -15.41 -6.17
N GLN A 279 -32.46 -14.68 -6.61
CA GLN A 279 -33.69 -15.24 -7.13
C GLN A 279 -34.30 -16.32 -6.20
N LEU A 280 -34.08 -16.24 -4.90
CA LEU A 280 -34.78 -17.10 -3.91
C LEU A 280 -36.24 -16.66 -3.82
N VAL A 281 -37.00 -16.99 -4.89
CA VAL A 281 -38.44 -16.88 -4.93
C VAL A 281 -38.97 -18.03 -4.08
N ASN A 282 -39.80 -17.71 -3.02
CA ASN A 282 -40.47 -18.66 -2.14
C ASN A 282 -39.68 -19.24 -0.96
N VAL A 283 -38.73 -18.54 -0.40
CA VAL A 283 -38.23 -18.88 0.94
C VAL A 283 -38.84 -17.90 1.95
N LEU A 284 -39.86 -18.35 2.67
CA LEU A 284 -40.35 -17.69 3.89
C LEU A 284 -39.35 -17.96 5.02
N TYR A 285 -38.82 -16.91 5.64
CA TYR A 285 -38.07 -17.00 6.89
C TYR A 285 -39.00 -16.75 8.07
#